data_ca98a9ac21356b00dd0770ea71b8d186
#
_entry.id   ca98a9ac21356b00dd0770ea71b8d186
#
_cell.length_a   1.000
_cell.length_b   1.000
_cell.length_c   1.000
_cell.angle_alpha   90.00
_cell.angle_beta   90.00
_cell.angle_gamma   90.00
#
_symmetry.space_group_name_H-M   'P 1'
#
loop_
_entity.id
_entity.type
_entity.pdbx_description
1 polymer ?
#
loop_
_entity_poly.entity_id
_entity_poly.type
_entity_poly.pdbx_seq_one_letter_code
_entity_poly.pdbx_strand_id
1 'polypeptide(L)'
;MLSKYLDKIFRTVHRILGTLLSILFLMWFVTGIVMIYHRFPSASREEKLARFEPLGYDTLPLDSIALKNGIGMDSVRSASLWRYLGQTRYEIGSGYGKRTEFLADSSEYKVLDEKESIFRVASLWCSSPVEKIDTLYSLEQWIPFGRLKEDFPIYKFYFSDEDRTQIYISSKSREVLQQTTRSERIWAWAGAIPHWVYFTWIRQDVEGWKSLIIWLSVFGIIMLLSGFWMAVRAFRISARKGNGLRSPYKKKWYRWHHVFGTVFGIFLLTWILSGMYSLTQIPEWLGREHKQYDSREALGTGMTDFQRYRLSLSDLLSRNPGQITKVEWKSFGSHPFYQIQLSDGESRCIDASVPQVAEKLYLDSAEVRTVVEAVHPGEGVSLSLMEEYDSYYLDLKGKLPLPVWKIQVDNKDRNVYYIDPCSGNSRSFNTHSKWQFQLYQGFHSLRYKLFDGRRGAWTVVMWVLLLGGAFVSLTGVVLGVKYVIRLFRRKRRKRDKE
;
A
#
# COMPACT_ATOMS: atom_id res chain seq x y z
N MET A 1 -27.63 28.57 31.29
CA MET A 1 -27.78 27.15 31.66
C MET A 1 -27.15 26.21 30.63
N LEU A 2 -27.41 26.35 29.33
CA LEU A 2 -26.92 25.48 28.25
C LEU A 2 -25.38 25.30 28.24
N SER A 3 -24.62 26.38 28.41
CA SER A 3 -23.13 26.33 28.41
C SER A 3 -22.56 25.49 29.55
N LYS A 4 -23.14 25.55 30.75
CA LYS A 4 -22.70 24.73 31.90
C LYS A 4 -23.04 23.24 31.72
N TYR A 5 -24.15 22.95 31.04
CA TYR A 5 -24.58 21.59 30.73
C TYR A 5 -23.64 20.97 29.65
N LEU A 6 -23.37 21.67 28.55
CA LEU A 6 -22.44 21.24 27.53
C LEU A 6 -21.04 20.98 28.11
N ASP A 7 -20.55 21.84 29.00
CA ASP A 7 -19.26 21.62 29.67
C ASP A 7 -19.21 20.32 30.45
N LYS A 8 -20.30 19.98 31.13
CA LYS A 8 -20.38 18.74 31.92
C LYS A 8 -20.33 17.54 30.98
N ILE A 9 -21.04 17.60 29.86
CA ILE A 9 -21.05 16.55 28.85
C ILE A 9 -19.64 16.36 28.26
N PHE A 10 -19.06 17.41 27.67
CA PHE A 10 -17.75 17.31 27.00
C PHE A 10 -16.64 16.86 27.96
N ARG A 11 -16.67 17.33 29.21
CA ARG A 11 -15.73 16.88 30.24
C ARG A 11 -15.92 15.41 30.59
N THR A 12 -17.13 14.91 30.59
CA THR A 12 -17.44 13.52 30.93
C THR A 12 -17.02 12.62 29.74
N VAL A 13 -17.41 12.99 28.52
CA VAL A 13 -17.05 12.29 27.27
C VAL A 13 -15.54 12.19 27.13
N HIS A 14 -14.83 13.33 27.16
CA HIS A 14 -13.37 13.35 27.06
C HIS A 14 -12.68 12.49 28.13
N ARG A 15 -13.16 12.55 29.36
CA ARG A 15 -12.57 11.77 30.46
C ARG A 15 -12.79 10.26 30.26
N ILE A 16 -13.99 9.83 29.89
CA ILE A 16 -14.30 8.41 29.71
C ILE A 16 -13.53 7.88 28.50
N LEU A 17 -13.71 8.49 27.33
CA LEU A 17 -13.04 8.08 26.10
C LEU A 17 -11.52 8.20 26.22
N GLY A 18 -11.01 9.28 26.83
CA GLY A 18 -9.59 9.45 27.10
C GLY A 18 -9.02 8.38 28.01
N THR A 19 -9.77 7.92 29.02
CA THR A 19 -9.32 6.81 29.87
C THR A 19 -9.23 5.49 29.10
N LEU A 20 -10.17 5.25 28.18
CA LEU A 20 -10.22 4.00 27.40
C LEU A 20 -9.20 4.01 26.24
N LEU A 21 -9.07 5.13 25.52
CA LEU A 21 -8.32 5.19 24.25
C LEU A 21 -6.88 5.67 24.40
N SER A 22 -6.49 6.27 25.55
CA SER A 22 -5.14 6.85 25.68
C SER A 22 -4.01 5.83 25.54
N ILE A 23 -4.21 4.59 25.97
CA ILE A 23 -3.22 3.50 25.79
C ILE A 23 -3.10 3.13 24.33
N LEU A 24 -4.22 2.99 23.62
CA LEU A 24 -4.25 2.73 22.18
C LEU A 24 -3.52 3.83 21.39
N PHE A 25 -3.77 5.09 21.74
CA PHE A 25 -3.11 6.22 21.08
C PHE A 25 -1.62 6.27 21.37
N LEU A 26 -1.22 6.01 22.61
CA LEU A 26 0.19 5.90 22.95
C LEU A 26 0.87 4.80 22.15
N MET A 27 0.23 3.63 22.02
CA MET A 27 0.70 2.55 21.17
C MET A 27 0.83 3.00 19.72
N TRP A 28 -0.18 3.65 19.14
CA TRP A 28 -0.13 4.09 17.74
C TRP A 28 0.98 5.10 17.48
N PHE A 29 1.26 6.05 18.39
CA PHE A 29 2.35 6.99 18.21
C PHE A 29 3.74 6.34 18.33
N VAL A 30 3.92 5.49 19.34
CA VAL A 30 5.21 4.77 19.53
C VAL A 30 5.49 3.83 18.37
N THR A 31 4.49 3.06 17.95
CA THR A 31 4.63 2.14 16.80
C THR A 31 4.78 2.87 15.48
N GLY A 32 4.18 4.06 15.34
CA GLY A 32 4.36 4.95 14.19
C GLY A 32 5.81 5.39 14.00
N ILE A 33 6.56 5.60 15.10
CA ILE A 33 8.00 5.89 15.04
C ILE A 33 8.77 4.71 14.42
N VAL A 34 8.45 3.50 14.86
CA VAL A 34 9.07 2.28 14.30
C VAL A 34 8.76 2.13 12.81
N MET A 35 7.54 2.45 12.40
CA MET A 35 7.10 2.33 11.00
C MET A 35 7.73 3.33 10.03
N ILE A 36 8.42 4.35 10.51
CA ILE A 36 9.27 5.20 9.66
C ILE A 36 10.36 4.35 8.98
N TYR A 37 10.85 3.32 9.68
CA TYR A 37 12.00 2.51 9.29
C TYR A 37 11.64 1.08 8.90
N HIS A 38 10.66 0.47 9.58
CA HIS A 38 10.32 -0.95 9.46
C HIS A 38 8.84 -1.13 9.12
N ARG A 39 8.58 -1.96 8.11
CA ARG A 39 7.23 -2.32 7.66
C ARG A 39 6.90 -3.76 8.07
N PHE A 40 5.67 -4.17 7.77
CA PHE A 40 5.30 -5.58 7.83
C PHE A 40 6.09 -6.34 6.74
N PRO A 41 6.69 -7.51 7.08
CA PRO A 41 7.47 -8.27 6.11
C PRO A 41 6.60 -8.75 4.94
N SER A 42 7.20 -8.80 3.78
CA SER A 42 6.54 -9.31 2.57
C SER A 42 7.59 -9.73 1.55
N ALA A 43 7.38 -10.85 0.87
CA ALA A 43 8.15 -11.19 -0.32
C ALA A 43 7.93 -10.10 -1.39
N SER A 44 8.97 -9.38 -1.76
CA SER A 44 8.87 -8.29 -2.73
C SER A 44 8.69 -8.83 -4.15
N ARG A 45 8.13 -7.98 -5.04
CA ARG A 45 8.04 -8.34 -6.46
C ARG A 45 9.43 -8.49 -7.09
N GLU A 46 10.35 -7.63 -6.70
CA GLU A 46 11.73 -7.66 -7.18
C GLU A 46 12.42 -8.97 -6.79
N GLU A 47 12.24 -9.45 -5.55
CA GLU A 47 12.77 -10.75 -5.12
C GLU A 47 12.18 -11.92 -5.88
N LYS A 48 10.89 -11.88 -6.20
CA LYS A 48 10.24 -12.90 -7.04
C LYS A 48 10.81 -12.90 -8.46
N LEU A 49 10.92 -11.74 -9.08
CA LEU A 49 11.43 -11.59 -10.44
C LEU A 49 12.91 -12.01 -10.58
N ALA A 50 13.72 -11.71 -9.57
CA ALA A 50 15.15 -12.09 -9.56
C ALA A 50 15.39 -13.62 -9.54
N ARG A 51 14.35 -14.42 -9.33
CA ARG A 51 14.44 -15.90 -9.32
C ARG A 51 13.94 -16.55 -10.59
N PHE A 52 13.52 -15.75 -11.58
CA PHE A 52 13.20 -16.27 -12.89
C PHE A 52 14.47 -16.61 -13.67
N GLU A 53 14.40 -17.71 -14.39
CA GLU A 53 15.48 -18.22 -15.22
C GLU A 53 15.42 -17.61 -16.63
N PRO A 54 16.55 -17.50 -17.34
CA PRO A 54 16.55 -17.07 -18.73
C PRO A 54 15.65 -17.92 -19.62
N LEU A 55 14.90 -17.25 -20.49
CA LEU A 55 14.05 -17.89 -21.49
C LEU A 55 14.92 -18.52 -22.61
N GLY A 56 14.56 -19.72 -23.03
CA GLY A 56 15.17 -20.41 -24.14
C GLY A 56 14.58 -20.00 -25.50
N TYR A 57 15.32 -20.31 -26.57
CA TYR A 57 14.87 -20.06 -27.97
C TYR A 57 13.80 -21.04 -28.45
N ASP A 58 13.66 -22.18 -27.77
CA ASP A 58 12.71 -23.25 -28.01
C ASP A 58 11.30 -22.97 -27.50
N THR A 59 11.09 -21.75 -26.97
CA THR A 59 9.82 -21.32 -26.47
C THR A 59 8.78 -21.21 -27.58
N LEU A 60 7.69 -21.97 -27.47
CA LEU A 60 6.59 -21.89 -28.44
C LEU A 60 5.93 -20.48 -28.42
N PRO A 61 5.53 -19.97 -29.60
CA PRO A 61 4.84 -18.69 -29.70
C PRO A 61 3.50 -18.70 -28.95
N LEU A 62 3.06 -17.50 -28.51
CA LEU A 62 1.82 -17.33 -27.74
C LEU A 62 0.58 -17.85 -28.46
N ASP A 63 0.45 -17.58 -29.76
CA ASP A 63 -0.66 -18.03 -30.60
C ASP A 63 -0.75 -19.55 -30.69
N SER A 64 0.39 -20.23 -30.81
CA SER A 64 0.47 -21.67 -30.80
C SER A 64 -0.01 -22.28 -29.48
N ILE A 65 0.37 -21.70 -28.35
CA ILE A 65 -0.09 -22.13 -27.03
C ILE A 65 -1.59 -21.84 -26.84
N ALA A 66 -2.06 -20.68 -27.25
CA ALA A 66 -3.47 -20.32 -27.19
C ALA A 66 -4.33 -21.28 -28.01
N LEU A 67 -3.93 -21.53 -29.27
CA LEU A 67 -4.61 -22.46 -30.18
C LEU A 67 -4.65 -23.88 -29.62
N LYS A 68 -3.51 -24.39 -29.13
CA LYS A 68 -3.41 -25.73 -28.51
C LYS A 68 -4.39 -25.93 -27.34
N ASN A 69 -4.69 -24.84 -26.64
CA ASN A 69 -5.56 -24.85 -25.45
C ASN A 69 -6.98 -24.34 -25.75
N GLY A 70 -7.36 -24.18 -27.02
CA GLY A 70 -8.70 -23.76 -27.42
C GLY A 70 -9.03 -22.30 -27.09
N ILE A 71 -8.02 -21.43 -26.94
CA ILE A 71 -8.19 -20.02 -26.65
C ILE A 71 -8.08 -19.23 -27.97
N GLY A 72 -9.15 -18.55 -28.34
CA GLY A 72 -9.10 -17.61 -29.47
C GLY A 72 -8.27 -16.38 -29.11
N MET A 73 -7.32 -16.00 -29.98
CA MET A 73 -6.46 -14.82 -29.75
C MET A 73 -7.26 -13.54 -29.53
N ASP A 74 -8.43 -13.39 -30.15
CA ASP A 74 -9.33 -12.25 -29.97
C ASP A 74 -9.87 -12.13 -28.53
N SER A 75 -9.86 -13.22 -27.76
CA SER A 75 -10.29 -13.25 -26.37
C SER A 75 -9.17 -12.94 -25.38
N VAL A 76 -7.91 -12.97 -25.81
CA VAL A 76 -6.75 -12.71 -24.97
C VAL A 76 -6.66 -11.22 -24.63
N ARG A 77 -6.65 -10.90 -23.36
CA ARG A 77 -6.55 -9.53 -22.82
C ARG A 77 -5.23 -9.26 -22.12
N SER A 78 -4.53 -10.30 -21.70
CA SER A 78 -3.19 -10.19 -21.12
C SER A 78 -2.41 -11.46 -21.39
N ALA A 79 -1.12 -11.33 -21.62
CA ALA A 79 -0.21 -12.46 -21.73
C ALA A 79 1.10 -12.13 -21.03
N SER A 80 1.67 -13.11 -20.35
CA SER A 80 3.01 -13.04 -19.82
C SER A 80 3.70 -14.40 -19.92
N LEU A 81 5.00 -14.37 -20.14
CA LEU A 81 5.87 -15.51 -20.31
C LEU A 81 7.04 -15.39 -19.35
N TRP A 82 7.34 -16.46 -18.61
CA TRP A 82 8.52 -16.54 -17.75
C TRP A 82 9.02 -17.96 -17.62
N ARG A 83 10.27 -18.12 -17.18
CA ARG A 83 10.83 -19.42 -16.86
C ARG A 83 11.12 -19.52 -15.37
N TYR A 84 10.64 -20.60 -14.75
CA TYR A 84 10.78 -20.85 -13.33
C TYR A 84 10.85 -22.35 -13.04
N LEU A 85 11.80 -22.77 -12.22
CA LEU A 85 12.05 -24.18 -11.90
C LEU A 85 12.35 -25.04 -13.15
N GLY A 86 13.03 -24.47 -14.14
CA GLY A 86 13.31 -25.13 -15.42
C GLY A 86 12.09 -25.23 -16.35
N GLN A 87 10.93 -24.70 -16.01
CA GLN A 87 9.71 -24.72 -16.81
C GLN A 87 9.40 -23.34 -17.37
N THR A 88 9.20 -23.27 -18.67
CA THR A 88 8.70 -22.07 -19.34
C THR A 88 7.18 -22.08 -19.32
N ARG A 89 6.57 -20.99 -18.86
CA ARG A 89 5.12 -20.88 -18.63
C ARG A 89 4.56 -19.61 -19.24
N TYR A 90 3.39 -19.76 -19.87
CA TYR A 90 2.51 -18.66 -20.20
C TYR A 90 1.43 -18.49 -19.14
N GLU A 91 1.17 -17.27 -18.71
CA GLU A 91 -0.08 -16.88 -18.07
C GLU A 91 -0.90 -16.10 -19.10
N ILE A 92 -2.07 -16.61 -19.45
CA ILE A 92 -2.99 -15.99 -20.40
C ILE A 92 -4.26 -15.58 -19.65
N GLY A 93 -4.60 -14.30 -19.74
CA GLY A 93 -5.85 -13.76 -19.23
C GLY A 93 -6.87 -13.57 -20.34
N SER A 94 -8.00 -14.26 -20.24
CA SER A 94 -9.17 -14.12 -21.11
C SER A 94 -10.31 -13.48 -20.33
N GLY A 95 -10.70 -12.25 -20.69
CA GLY A 95 -11.77 -11.51 -20.02
C GLY A 95 -11.39 -10.95 -18.63
N TYR A 96 -12.37 -10.45 -17.90
CA TYR A 96 -12.14 -9.83 -16.60
C TYR A 96 -11.80 -10.86 -15.52
N GLY A 97 -10.52 -10.92 -15.14
CA GLY A 97 -10.05 -11.55 -13.91
C GLY A 97 -9.65 -13.02 -13.97
N LYS A 98 -9.94 -13.77 -15.02
CA LYS A 98 -9.53 -15.17 -15.14
C LYS A 98 -8.19 -15.28 -15.84
N ARG A 99 -7.15 -15.71 -15.13
CA ARG A 99 -5.83 -16.02 -15.67
C ARG A 99 -5.58 -17.51 -15.56
N THR A 100 -5.01 -18.08 -16.59
CA THR A 100 -4.71 -19.51 -16.67
C THR A 100 -3.27 -19.70 -17.10
N GLU A 101 -2.56 -20.58 -16.42
CA GLU A 101 -1.17 -20.92 -16.74
C GLU A 101 -1.09 -22.14 -17.67
N PHE A 102 -0.18 -22.08 -18.63
CA PHE A 102 0.12 -23.13 -19.60
C PHE A 102 1.61 -23.34 -19.69
N LEU A 103 2.06 -24.58 -19.87
CA LEU A 103 3.44 -24.89 -20.20
C LEU A 103 3.75 -24.48 -21.65
N ALA A 104 4.85 -23.80 -21.85
CA ALA A 104 5.28 -23.28 -23.15
C ALA A 104 6.37 -24.13 -23.82
N ASP A 105 6.87 -25.17 -23.13
CA ASP A 105 7.93 -26.03 -23.65
C ASP A 105 7.34 -27.16 -24.51
N SER A 106 7.99 -27.47 -25.60
CA SER A 106 7.67 -28.61 -26.47
C SER A 106 8.20 -29.94 -25.93
N SER A 107 9.11 -29.92 -24.96
CA SER A 107 9.75 -31.10 -24.41
C SER A 107 8.80 -31.86 -23.46
N GLU A 108 8.84 -33.19 -23.51
CA GLU A 108 8.21 -34.06 -22.52
C GLU A 108 8.81 -33.76 -21.13
N TYR A 109 8.07 -33.03 -20.33
CA TYR A 109 8.53 -32.59 -19.04
C TYR A 109 8.28 -33.65 -17.98
N LYS A 110 9.34 -33.98 -17.24
CA LYS A 110 9.18 -34.78 -16.02
C LYS A 110 8.42 -33.90 -15.00
N VAL A 111 7.14 -34.18 -14.83
CA VAL A 111 6.32 -33.52 -13.79
C VAL A 111 7.01 -33.80 -12.46
N LEU A 112 7.64 -32.79 -11.89
CA LEU A 112 8.21 -32.91 -10.54
C LEU A 112 7.06 -33.26 -9.58
N ASP A 113 7.32 -34.20 -8.68
CA ASP A 113 6.40 -34.44 -7.57
C ASP A 113 6.13 -33.14 -6.81
N GLU A 114 4.92 -33.00 -6.29
CA GLU A 114 4.50 -31.79 -5.57
C GLU A 114 5.49 -31.41 -4.48
N LYS A 115 5.92 -32.38 -3.69
CA LYS A 115 6.91 -32.15 -2.62
C LYS A 115 8.25 -31.71 -3.16
N GLU A 116 8.77 -32.38 -4.19
CA GLU A 116 10.06 -32.03 -4.80
C GLU A 116 10.03 -30.60 -5.36
N SER A 117 8.95 -30.20 -6.04
CA SER A 117 8.80 -28.85 -6.57
C SER A 117 8.77 -27.79 -5.48
N ILE A 118 8.08 -28.04 -4.36
CA ILE A 118 8.00 -27.12 -3.22
C ILE A 118 9.35 -26.99 -2.51
N PHE A 119 10.10 -28.09 -2.33
CA PHE A 119 11.45 -28.06 -1.80
C PHE A 119 12.41 -27.26 -2.69
N ARG A 120 12.31 -27.43 -4.00
CA ARG A 120 13.11 -26.68 -4.96
C ARG A 120 12.82 -25.19 -4.92
N VAL A 121 11.53 -24.80 -4.80
CA VAL A 121 11.15 -23.40 -4.57
C VAL A 121 11.78 -22.87 -3.29
N ALA A 122 11.67 -23.60 -2.18
CA ALA A 122 12.24 -23.17 -0.90
C ALA A 122 13.74 -22.95 -0.99
N SER A 123 14.47 -23.86 -1.66
CA SER A 123 15.93 -23.78 -1.85
C SER A 123 16.37 -22.63 -2.76
N LEU A 124 15.54 -22.23 -3.73
CA LEU A 124 15.80 -21.04 -4.55
C LEU A 124 15.70 -19.74 -3.75
N TRP A 125 14.92 -19.74 -2.69
CA TRP A 125 14.73 -18.55 -1.84
C TRP A 125 15.72 -18.46 -0.69
N CYS A 126 16.16 -19.59 -0.15
CA CYS A 126 17.20 -19.65 0.86
C CYS A 126 18.04 -20.91 0.65
N SER A 127 19.35 -20.73 0.47
CA SER A 127 20.31 -21.82 0.24
C SER A 127 20.76 -22.55 1.51
N SER A 128 20.38 -22.04 2.69
CA SER A 128 20.72 -22.64 3.97
C SER A 128 19.93 -23.94 4.21
N PRO A 129 20.42 -24.87 5.06
CA PRO A 129 19.70 -26.08 5.37
C PRO A 129 18.32 -25.82 5.98
N VAL A 130 17.35 -26.65 5.58
CA VAL A 130 16.01 -26.62 6.17
C VAL A 130 16.04 -27.32 7.53
N GLU A 131 15.72 -26.60 8.59
CA GLU A 131 15.66 -27.11 9.96
C GLU A 131 14.35 -27.84 10.26
N LYS A 132 13.23 -27.27 9.75
CA LYS A 132 11.88 -27.78 10.00
C LYS A 132 10.93 -27.39 8.89
N ILE A 133 9.89 -28.20 8.67
CA ILE A 133 8.77 -27.91 7.78
C ILE A 133 7.47 -28.16 8.54
N ASP A 134 6.57 -27.16 8.50
CA ASP A 134 5.20 -27.29 9.00
C ASP A 134 4.22 -27.21 7.84
N THR A 135 3.17 -27.99 7.89
CA THR A 135 2.03 -27.89 6.98
C THR A 135 0.90 -27.14 7.67
N LEU A 136 0.56 -25.97 7.15
CA LEU A 136 -0.44 -25.09 7.72
C LEU A 136 -1.79 -25.29 7.04
N TYR A 137 -2.83 -25.43 7.84
CA TYR A 137 -4.24 -25.49 7.45
C TYR A 137 -5.04 -24.30 7.98
N SER A 138 -4.36 -23.38 8.66
CA SER A 138 -4.95 -22.14 9.21
C SER A 138 -3.99 -20.98 9.08
N LEU A 139 -4.55 -19.77 9.05
CA LEU A 139 -3.75 -18.54 9.01
C LEU A 139 -2.96 -18.34 10.31
N GLU A 140 -1.77 -17.79 10.19
CA GLU A 140 -0.94 -17.39 11.32
C GLU A 140 -0.45 -15.95 11.17
N GLN A 141 0.34 -15.47 12.16
CA GLN A 141 0.70 -14.05 12.28
C GLN A 141 1.39 -13.45 11.04
N TRP A 142 2.14 -14.25 10.29
CA TRP A 142 2.89 -13.76 9.14
C TRP A 142 2.10 -13.86 7.83
N ILE A 143 1.01 -14.61 7.84
CA ILE A 143 0.04 -14.75 6.74
C ILE A 143 -1.38 -14.47 7.23
N PRO A 144 -1.67 -13.27 7.79
CA PRO A 144 -2.95 -12.99 8.47
C PRO A 144 -4.09 -12.62 7.51
N PHE A 145 -3.90 -12.81 6.22
CA PHE A 145 -4.82 -12.31 5.18
C PHE A 145 -5.81 -13.39 4.76
N GLY A 146 -7.10 -13.14 4.95
CA GLY A 146 -8.19 -14.08 4.66
C GLY A 146 -8.17 -14.66 3.23
N ARG A 147 -7.69 -13.90 2.24
CA ARG A 147 -7.55 -14.36 0.85
C ARG A 147 -6.60 -15.56 0.69
N LEU A 148 -5.63 -15.73 1.58
CA LEU A 148 -4.67 -16.84 1.53
C LEU A 148 -5.27 -18.18 1.99
N LYS A 149 -6.52 -18.20 2.42
CA LYS A 149 -7.23 -19.47 2.73
C LYS A 149 -7.41 -20.36 1.50
N GLU A 150 -7.42 -19.77 0.32
CA GLU A 150 -7.50 -20.49 -0.96
C GLU A 150 -6.23 -21.27 -1.29
N ASP A 151 -5.09 -20.88 -0.70
CA ASP A 151 -3.77 -21.47 -0.92
C ASP A 151 -3.47 -22.69 -0.03
N PHE A 152 -4.36 -23.02 0.90
CA PHE A 152 -4.14 -24.15 1.80
C PHE A 152 -4.17 -25.51 1.08
N PRO A 153 -3.33 -26.48 1.55
CA PRO A 153 -2.32 -26.35 2.60
C PRO A 153 -1.16 -25.44 2.19
N ILE A 154 -0.58 -24.71 3.17
CA ILE A 154 0.60 -23.87 2.98
C ILE A 154 1.77 -24.53 3.69
N TYR A 155 2.89 -24.70 2.99
CA TYR A 155 4.12 -25.24 3.57
C TYR A 155 4.98 -24.09 4.12
N LYS A 156 5.33 -24.20 5.40
CA LYS A 156 6.19 -23.27 6.10
C LYS A 156 7.54 -23.91 6.33
N PHE A 157 8.56 -23.35 5.70
CA PHE A 157 9.94 -23.75 5.84
C PHE A 157 10.65 -22.87 6.87
N TYR A 158 11.45 -23.49 7.73
CA TYR A 158 12.33 -22.84 8.68
C TYR A 158 13.76 -23.16 8.27
N PHE A 159 14.59 -22.13 8.13
CA PHE A 159 15.99 -22.27 7.74
C PHE A 159 16.92 -22.01 8.92
N SER A 160 18.08 -22.69 8.90
CA SER A 160 19.11 -22.58 9.94
C SER A 160 20.10 -21.44 9.70
N ASP A 161 19.78 -20.50 8.79
CA ASP A 161 20.56 -19.30 8.56
C ASP A 161 20.59 -18.36 9.79
N GLU A 162 21.53 -17.42 9.83
CA GLU A 162 21.66 -16.43 10.93
C GLU A 162 20.39 -15.60 11.09
N ASP A 163 19.70 -15.30 9.98
CA ASP A 163 18.47 -14.51 9.95
C ASP A 163 17.24 -15.31 10.38
N ARG A 164 17.36 -16.64 10.59
CA ARG A 164 16.23 -17.52 10.92
C ARG A 164 15.07 -17.30 9.96
N THR A 165 15.37 -17.37 8.68
CA THR A 165 14.44 -17.16 7.58
C THR A 165 13.27 -18.14 7.66
N GLN A 166 12.06 -17.65 7.40
CA GLN A 166 10.86 -18.46 7.25
C GLN A 166 10.22 -18.13 5.92
N ILE A 167 9.85 -19.17 5.17
CA ILE A 167 9.24 -19.04 3.84
C ILE A 167 7.94 -19.83 3.82
N TYR A 168 6.89 -19.21 3.27
CA TYR A 168 5.55 -19.77 3.16
C TYR A 168 5.23 -20.00 1.70
N ILE A 169 4.96 -21.25 1.32
CA ILE A 169 4.74 -21.65 -0.08
C ILE A 169 3.36 -22.27 -0.20
N SER A 170 2.58 -21.82 -1.19
CA SER A 170 1.30 -22.42 -1.55
C SER A 170 1.51 -23.81 -2.13
N SER A 171 0.75 -24.82 -1.66
CA SER A 171 0.74 -26.13 -2.29
C SER A 171 0.14 -26.10 -3.70
N LYS A 172 -0.79 -25.17 -3.95
CA LYS A 172 -1.55 -25.08 -5.21
C LYS A 172 -0.78 -24.32 -6.28
N SER A 173 -0.38 -23.08 -5.99
CA SER A 173 0.33 -22.23 -6.96
C SER A 173 1.85 -22.47 -6.99
N ARG A 174 2.41 -23.11 -5.95
CA ARG A 174 3.86 -23.25 -5.74
C ARG A 174 4.59 -21.92 -5.63
N GLU A 175 3.85 -20.84 -5.42
CA GLU A 175 4.41 -19.52 -5.20
C GLU A 175 4.78 -19.29 -3.74
N VAL A 176 5.82 -18.48 -3.54
CA VAL A 176 6.13 -17.95 -2.21
C VAL A 176 5.13 -16.84 -1.88
N LEU A 177 4.30 -17.10 -0.87
CA LEU A 177 3.27 -16.18 -0.37
C LEU A 177 3.85 -15.15 0.58
N GLN A 178 4.87 -15.56 1.37
CA GLN A 178 5.50 -14.73 2.38
C GLN A 178 6.93 -15.20 2.66
N GLN A 179 7.81 -14.23 2.94
CA GLN A 179 9.13 -14.46 3.49
C GLN A 179 9.34 -13.54 4.69
N THR A 180 10.00 -14.04 5.74
CA THR A 180 10.32 -13.25 6.93
C THR A 180 11.66 -13.63 7.50
N THR A 181 12.42 -12.65 8.00
CA THR A 181 13.60 -12.84 8.82
C THR A 181 13.29 -12.62 10.31
N ARG A 182 14.17 -13.05 11.20
CA ARG A 182 14.03 -12.82 12.65
C ARG A 182 13.92 -11.32 12.97
N SER A 183 14.77 -10.52 12.36
CA SER A 183 14.80 -9.07 12.56
C SER A 183 13.47 -8.43 12.13
N GLU A 184 12.97 -8.76 10.94
CA GLU A 184 11.69 -8.24 10.45
C GLU A 184 10.53 -8.63 11.35
N ARG A 185 10.53 -9.87 11.87
CA ARG A 185 9.48 -10.31 12.80
C ARG A 185 9.49 -9.50 14.10
N ILE A 186 10.66 -9.23 14.67
CA ILE A 186 10.80 -8.40 15.87
C ILE A 186 10.29 -6.98 15.62
N TRP A 187 10.76 -6.35 14.53
CA TRP A 187 10.34 -5.00 14.18
C TRP A 187 8.86 -4.88 13.79
N ALA A 188 8.29 -5.92 13.16
CA ALA A 188 6.86 -5.96 12.87
C ALA A 188 6.02 -6.00 14.15
N TRP A 189 6.44 -6.76 15.19
CA TRP A 189 5.79 -6.74 16.50
C TRP A 189 5.94 -5.41 17.24
N ALA A 190 7.09 -4.73 17.08
CA ALA A 190 7.30 -3.40 17.65
C ALA A 190 6.58 -2.28 16.89
N GLY A 191 6.22 -2.48 15.63
CA GLY A 191 5.69 -1.47 14.72
C GLY A 191 4.37 -1.86 14.06
N ALA A 192 4.46 -2.50 12.90
CA ALA A 192 3.34 -2.69 11.97
C ALA A 192 2.16 -3.48 12.55
N ILE A 193 2.40 -4.54 13.31
CA ILE A 193 1.34 -5.38 13.86
C ILE A 193 0.43 -4.59 14.81
N PRO A 194 0.93 -3.93 15.87
CA PRO A 194 0.07 -3.14 16.74
C PRO A 194 -0.44 -1.85 16.07
N HIS A 195 0.34 -1.23 15.17
CA HIS A 195 -0.10 -0.01 14.49
C HIS A 195 -1.32 -0.25 13.59
N TRP A 196 -1.30 -1.30 12.79
CA TRP A 196 -2.40 -1.67 11.89
C TRP A 196 -3.41 -2.62 12.54
N VAL A 197 -3.19 -3.02 13.81
CA VAL A 197 -4.00 -4.03 14.50
C VAL A 197 -4.06 -5.34 13.70
N TYR A 198 -2.91 -5.77 13.19
CA TYR A 198 -2.75 -6.96 12.34
C TYR A 198 -2.60 -8.24 13.16
N PHE A 199 -3.34 -8.35 14.26
CA PHE A 199 -3.47 -9.64 14.97
C PHE A 199 -4.29 -10.60 14.11
N THR A 200 -3.79 -11.82 13.88
CA THR A 200 -4.38 -12.78 12.94
C THR A 200 -5.87 -13.00 13.17
N TRP A 201 -6.28 -13.17 14.43
CA TRP A 201 -7.67 -13.42 14.82
C TRP A 201 -8.62 -12.25 14.51
N ILE A 202 -8.11 -11.04 14.33
CA ILE A 202 -8.87 -9.87 13.85
C ILE A 202 -8.72 -9.74 12.33
N ARG A 203 -7.46 -9.77 11.84
CA ARG A 203 -7.13 -9.38 10.47
C ARG A 203 -7.63 -10.36 9.40
N GLN A 204 -7.81 -11.63 9.75
CA GLN A 204 -8.37 -12.64 8.84
C GLN A 204 -9.80 -12.33 8.37
N ASP A 205 -10.57 -11.59 9.18
CA ASP A 205 -11.84 -10.98 8.80
C ASP A 205 -11.61 -9.52 8.43
N VAL A 206 -11.55 -9.25 7.12
CA VAL A 206 -11.21 -7.91 6.59
C VAL A 206 -12.26 -6.88 6.97
N GLU A 207 -13.55 -7.23 6.88
CA GLU A 207 -14.64 -6.28 7.12
C GLU A 207 -14.81 -6.00 8.62
N GLY A 208 -14.69 -7.03 9.47
CA GLY A 208 -14.67 -6.87 10.93
C GLY A 208 -13.48 -6.02 11.38
N TRP A 209 -12.29 -6.24 10.81
CA TRP A 209 -11.09 -5.45 11.09
C TRP A 209 -11.26 -3.99 10.67
N LYS A 210 -11.76 -3.70 9.46
CA LYS A 210 -12.05 -2.33 9.00
C LYS A 210 -13.04 -1.64 9.93
N SER A 211 -14.14 -2.30 10.25
CA SER A 211 -15.18 -1.78 11.13
C SER A 211 -14.63 -1.41 12.50
N LEU A 212 -13.79 -2.27 13.10
CA LEU A 212 -13.14 -2.02 14.38
C LEU A 212 -12.30 -0.73 14.33
N ILE A 213 -11.44 -0.57 13.33
CA ILE A 213 -10.57 0.61 13.20
C ILE A 213 -11.40 1.89 12.98
N ILE A 214 -12.44 1.81 12.16
CA ILE A 214 -13.34 2.95 11.90
C ILE A 214 -14.00 3.41 13.20
N TRP A 215 -14.59 2.50 13.99
CA TRP A 215 -15.25 2.87 15.25
C TRP A 215 -14.27 3.40 16.29
N LEU A 216 -13.08 2.81 16.43
CA LEU A 216 -12.03 3.34 17.29
C LEU A 216 -11.63 4.76 16.87
N SER A 217 -11.55 5.03 15.57
CA SER A 217 -11.26 6.35 15.03
C SER A 217 -12.39 7.34 15.32
N VAL A 218 -13.66 6.96 15.13
CA VAL A 218 -14.84 7.81 15.44
C VAL A 218 -14.85 8.21 16.92
N PHE A 219 -14.67 7.26 17.84
CA PHE A 219 -14.59 7.57 19.26
C PHE A 219 -13.38 8.45 19.60
N GLY A 220 -12.25 8.24 18.90
CA GLY A 220 -11.07 9.09 19.00
C GLY A 220 -11.34 10.54 18.57
N ILE A 221 -12.02 10.74 17.46
CA ILE A 221 -12.41 12.06 16.95
C ILE A 221 -13.32 12.77 17.96
N ILE A 222 -14.34 12.09 18.49
CA ILE A 222 -15.24 12.64 19.52
C ILE A 222 -14.45 13.03 20.77
N MET A 223 -13.52 12.20 21.21
CA MET A 223 -12.64 12.49 22.32
C MET A 223 -11.80 13.75 22.09
N LEU A 224 -11.17 13.89 20.91
CA LEU A 224 -10.33 15.03 20.58
C LEU A 224 -11.14 16.33 20.47
N LEU A 225 -12.28 16.29 19.78
CA LEU A 225 -13.16 17.46 19.68
C LEU A 225 -13.66 17.94 21.05
N SER A 226 -14.03 17.02 21.94
CA SER A 226 -14.39 17.36 23.33
C SER A 226 -13.19 17.92 24.11
N GLY A 227 -11.98 17.44 23.83
CA GLY A 227 -10.73 17.96 24.40
C GLY A 227 -10.43 19.39 23.94
N PHE A 228 -10.60 19.69 22.64
CA PHE A 228 -10.44 21.04 22.10
C PHE A 228 -11.45 22.02 22.71
N TRP A 229 -12.70 21.62 22.84
CA TRP A 229 -13.70 22.43 23.53
C TRP A 229 -13.21 22.83 24.94
N MET A 230 -12.72 21.86 25.71
CA MET A 230 -12.22 22.13 27.08
C MET A 230 -10.97 23.01 27.07
N ALA A 231 -10.05 22.82 26.10
CA ALA A 231 -8.85 23.61 25.97
C ALA A 231 -9.16 25.09 25.69
N VAL A 232 -10.01 25.37 24.69
CA VAL A 232 -10.47 26.73 24.35
C VAL A 232 -11.12 27.40 25.55
N ARG A 233 -11.98 26.68 26.23
CA ARG A 233 -12.66 27.19 27.42
C ARG A 233 -11.70 27.48 28.57
N ALA A 234 -10.72 26.61 28.80
CA ALA A 234 -9.71 26.83 29.84
C ALA A 234 -8.90 28.09 29.57
N PHE A 235 -8.49 28.34 28.31
CA PHE A 235 -7.83 29.56 27.91
C PHE A 235 -8.72 30.81 28.07
N ARG A 236 -9.98 30.74 27.65
CA ARG A 236 -10.93 31.85 27.85
C ARG A 236 -11.10 32.23 29.32
N ILE A 237 -11.16 31.24 30.20
CA ILE A 237 -11.23 31.49 31.66
C ILE A 237 -9.92 32.10 32.18
N SER A 238 -8.76 31.64 31.71
CA SER A 238 -7.45 32.18 32.08
C SER A 238 -7.28 33.64 31.61
N ALA A 239 -7.66 33.95 30.37
CA ALA A 239 -7.61 35.28 29.80
C ALA A 239 -8.50 36.27 30.57
N ARG A 240 -9.73 35.87 30.93
CA ARG A 240 -10.66 36.71 31.75
C ARG A 240 -10.13 37.02 33.16
N LYS A 241 -9.20 36.21 33.68
CA LYS A 241 -8.52 36.43 34.96
C LYS A 241 -7.22 37.21 34.82
N GLY A 242 -6.93 37.79 33.67
CA GLY A 242 -5.72 38.54 33.40
C GLY A 242 -4.45 37.70 33.19
N ASN A 243 -4.59 36.36 33.13
CA ASN A 243 -3.42 35.48 32.96
C ASN A 243 -3.06 35.16 31.50
N GLY A 244 -3.72 35.79 30.51
CA GLY A 244 -3.49 35.56 29.11
C GLY A 244 -3.74 34.10 28.68
N LEU A 245 -2.95 33.60 27.74
CA LEU A 245 -3.02 32.21 27.23
C LEU A 245 -2.26 31.19 28.10
N ARG A 246 -2.08 31.46 29.38
CA ARG A 246 -1.46 30.49 30.29
C ARG A 246 -2.45 29.41 30.73
N SER A 247 -1.93 28.18 30.89
CA SER A 247 -2.74 27.06 31.37
C SER A 247 -3.25 27.35 32.83
N PRO A 248 -4.55 27.24 33.10
CA PRO A 248 -5.08 27.49 34.43
C PRO A 248 -4.79 26.35 35.43
N TYR A 249 -4.25 25.22 34.96
CA TYR A 249 -4.04 24.04 35.79
C TYR A 249 -2.74 24.11 36.60
N LYS A 250 -2.84 24.06 37.94
CA LYS A 250 -1.68 24.06 38.85
C LYS A 250 -1.00 22.69 38.94
N LYS A 251 -1.74 21.58 38.83
CA LYS A 251 -1.20 20.21 38.93
C LYS A 251 -0.41 19.85 37.64
N LYS A 252 0.83 19.38 37.79
CA LYS A 252 1.79 19.11 36.73
C LYS A 252 1.19 18.34 35.57
N TRP A 253 0.60 17.16 35.81
CA TRP A 253 0.07 16.30 34.72
C TRP A 253 -1.12 16.94 33.97
N TYR A 254 -2.04 17.65 34.68
CA TYR A 254 -3.14 18.37 34.02
C TYR A 254 -2.61 19.55 33.18
N ARG A 255 -1.58 20.24 33.67
CA ARG A 255 -0.96 21.37 32.97
C ARG A 255 -0.27 20.88 31.67
N TRP A 256 0.54 19.84 31.78
CA TRP A 256 1.23 19.28 30.61
C TRP A 256 0.24 18.69 29.60
N HIS A 257 -0.74 17.92 30.02
CA HIS A 257 -1.79 17.40 29.14
C HIS A 257 -2.53 18.53 28.41
N HIS A 258 -2.89 19.59 29.09
CA HIS A 258 -3.56 20.74 28.48
C HIS A 258 -2.67 21.48 27.48
N VAL A 259 -1.41 21.79 27.82
CA VAL A 259 -0.48 22.53 26.93
C VAL A 259 -0.15 21.71 25.71
N PHE A 260 0.36 20.48 25.88
CA PHE A 260 0.73 19.61 24.76
C PHE A 260 -0.50 19.14 23.97
N GLY A 261 -1.62 18.86 24.64
CA GLY A 261 -2.88 18.52 23.98
C GLY A 261 -3.42 19.66 23.11
N THR A 262 -3.15 20.91 23.46
CA THR A 262 -3.51 22.06 22.62
C THR A 262 -2.59 22.19 21.40
N VAL A 263 -1.28 22.02 21.59
CA VAL A 263 -0.29 22.17 20.51
C VAL A 263 -0.36 21.00 19.53
N PHE A 264 -0.32 19.78 20.04
CA PHE A 264 -0.25 18.58 19.20
C PHE A 264 -1.63 17.97 18.90
N GLY A 265 -2.68 18.40 19.57
CA GLY A 265 -4.02 17.84 19.40
C GLY A 265 -4.56 17.93 17.98
N ILE A 266 -4.21 18.99 17.24
CA ILE A 266 -4.62 19.13 15.85
C ILE A 266 -4.00 18.04 14.97
N PHE A 267 -2.72 17.71 15.19
CA PHE A 267 -2.04 16.62 14.47
C PHE A 267 -2.62 15.25 14.86
N LEU A 268 -2.97 15.06 16.14
CA LEU A 268 -3.66 13.85 16.56
C LEU A 268 -5.00 13.71 15.81
N LEU A 269 -5.76 14.78 15.71
CA LEU A 269 -7.04 14.78 15.01
C LEU A 269 -6.85 14.49 13.51
N THR A 270 -5.91 15.16 12.86
CA THR A 270 -5.63 14.92 11.43
C THR A 270 -5.15 13.50 11.18
N TRP A 271 -4.31 12.93 12.04
CA TRP A 271 -3.83 11.56 11.90
C TRP A 271 -4.93 10.50 12.09
N ILE A 272 -5.83 10.69 13.06
CA ILE A 272 -6.94 9.76 13.26
C ILE A 272 -7.94 9.85 12.11
N LEU A 273 -8.28 11.07 11.66
CA LEU A 273 -9.13 11.28 10.49
C LEU A 273 -8.52 10.66 9.23
N SER A 274 -7.24 10.92 8.98
CA SER A 274 -6.55 10.38 7.81
C SER A 274 -6.37 8.86 7.87
N GLY A 275 -6.12 8.30 9.05
CA GLY A 275 -6.10 6.86 9.28
C GLY A 275 -7.46 6.21 8.98
N MET A 276 -8.56 6.83 9.41
CA MET A 276 -9.92 6.38 9.08
C MET A 276 -10.19 6.44 7.58
N TYR A 277 -9.84 7.55 6.91
CA TYR A 277 -10.02 7.69 5.46
C TYR A 277 -9.09 6.84 4.60
N SER A 278 -8.07 6.20 5.18
CA SER A 278 -7.32 5.16 4.47
C SER A 278 -8.11 3.86 4.25
N LEU A 279 -9.19 3.66 5.04
CA LEU A 279 -10.02 2.46 5.01
C LEU A 279 -11.43 2.71 4.47
N THR A 280 -11.82 3.99 4.31
CA THR A 280 -13.14 4.41 3.82
C THR A 280 -13.00 5.35 2.65
N GLN A 281 -14.06 5.46 1.87
CA GLN A 281 -14.18 6.53 0.87
C GLN A 281 -14.38 7.88 1.57
N ILE A 282 -13.88 8.94 0.95
CA ILE A 282 -14.13 10.30 1.42
C ILE A 282 -15.59 10.69 1.14
N PRO A 283 -16.19 11.56 1.97
CA PRO A 283 -17.54 12.02 1.73
C PRO A 283 -17.67 12.78 0.39
N GLU A 284 -18.76 12.56 -0.34
CA GLU A 284 -19.00 13.21 -1.62
C GLU A 284 -18.99 14.74 -1.57
N TRP A 285 -19.42 15.33 -0.44
CA TRP A 285 -19.38 16.78 -0.28
C TRP A 285 -17.96 17.38 -0.24
N LEU A 286 -16.94 16.55 0.07
CA LEU A 286 -15.54 16.95 0.06
C LEU A 286 -14.91 16.80 -1.34
N GLY A 287 -15.32 15.78 -2.08
CA GLY A 287 -14.82 15.53 -3.41
C GLY A 287 -15.73 14.52 -4.13
N ARG A 288 -16.64 15.01 -4.98
CA ARG A 288 -17.51 14.16 -5.78
C ARG A 288 -16.84 13.82 -7.10
N GLU A 289 -16.87 12.56 -7.49
CA GLU A 289 -16.59 12.11 -8.85
C GLU A 289 -17.88 12.19 -9.66
N HIS A 290 -17.88 12.98 -10.74
CA HIS A 290 -19.08 13.19 -11.57
C HIS A 290 -19.21 12.12 -12.64
N LYS A 291 -18.07 11.64 -13.17
CA LYS A 291 -18.02 10.63 -14.21
C LYS A 291 -16.83 9.71 -14.00
N GLN A 292 -17.09 8.41 -13.96
CA GLN A 292 -16.06 7.40 -14.00
C GLN A 292 -15.61 7.17 -15.44
N TYR A 293 -14.31 7.26 -15.66
CA TYR A 293 -13.69 6.96 -16.94
C TYR A 293 -12.94 5.64 -16.82
N ASP A 294 -13.20 4.71 -17.74
CA ASP A 294 -12.40 3.48 -17.82
C ASP A 294 -11.06 3.77 -18.51
N SER A 295 -10.19 4.43 -17.75
CA SER A 295 -8.87 4.79 -18.22
C SER A 295 -7.89 3.61 -18.25
N ARG A 296 -8.18 2.52 -17.53
CA ARG A 296 -7.25 1.39 -17.42
C ARG A 296 -7.10 0.64 -18.72
N GLU A 297 -8.20 0.38 -19.42
CA GLU A 297 -8.18 -0.32 -20.68
C GLU A 297 -7.51 0.55 -21.78
N ALA A 298 -7.85 1.83 -21.82
CA ALA A 298 -7.30 2.76 -22.79
C ALA A 298 -5.81 3.09 -22.59
N LEU A 299 -5.37 3.24 -21.33
CA LEU A 299 -4.00 3.64 -20.96
C LEU A 299 -3.02 2.46 -20.85
N GLY A 300 -3.37 1.28 -21.39
CA GLY A 300 -2.35 0.26 -21.65
C GLY A 300 -1.98 -0.63 -20.48
N THR A 301 -2.96 -1.10 -19.72
CA THR A 301 -2.68 -2.15 -18.70
C THR A 301 -2.84 -3.56 -19.25
N GLY A 302 -3.26 -3.72 -20.50
CA GLY A 302 -3.52 -4.98 -21.16
C GLY A 302 -2.80 -5.15 -22.50
N MET A 303 -3.14 -6.20 -23.19
CA MET A 303 -2.67 -6.53 -24.53
C MET A 303 -3.69 -5.98 -25.55
N THR A 304 -3.20 -5.31 -26.59
CA THR A 304 -4.01 -4.95 -27.76
C THR A 304 -4.13 -6.13 -28.71
N ASP A 305 -4.78 -5.93 -29.87
CA ASP A 305 -4.85 -6.91 -30.94
C ASP A 305 -3.46 -7.53 -31.23
N PHE A 306 -3.38 -8.85 -31.15
CA PHE A 306 -2.12 -9.60 -31.31
C PHE A 306 -1.43 -9.33 -32.65
N GLN A 307 -2.18 -9.08 -33.74
CA GLN A 307 -1.64 -8.80 -35.06
C GLN A 307 -0.81 -7.50 -35.13
N ARG A 308 -0.94 -6.62 -34.14
CA ARG A 308 -0.15 -5.40 -34.03
C ARG A 308 1.26 -5.63 -33.52
N TYR A 309 1.51 -6.76 -32.83
CA TYR A 309 2.85 -7.15 -32.39
C TYR A 309 3.65 -7.71 -33.56
N ARG A 310 4.31 -6.81 -34.28
CA ARG A 310 5.09 -7.16 -35.48
C ARG A 310 6.47 -7.71 -35.15
N LEU A 311 7.07 -7.32 -34.01
CA LEU A 311 8.29 -7.92 -33.50
C LEU A 311 7.95 -9.31 -32.95
N SER A 312 8.51 -10.36 -33.51
CA SER A 312 8.28 -11.73 -33.06
C SER A 312 8.99 -11.99 -31.72
N LEU A 313 8.45 -12.91 -30.91
CA LEU A 313 9.10 -13.34 -29.67
C LEU A 313 10.48 -13.94 -29.94
N SER A 314 10.64 -14.72 -31.01
CA SER A 314 11.92 -15.32 -31.40
C SER A 314 12.98 -14.27 -31.77
N ASP A 315 12.59 -13.21 -32.47
CA ASP A 315 13.51 -12.10 -32.79
C ASP A 315 13.92 -11.34 -31.54
N LEU A 316 12.96 -11.11 -30.60
CA LEU A 316 13.24 -10.46 -29.32
C LEU A 316 14.23 -11.27 -28.47
N LEU A 317 14.02 -12.60 -28.37
CA LEU A 317 14.91 -13.50 -27.61
C LEU A 317 16.29 -13.65 -28.26
N SER A 318 16.35 -13.75 -29.59
CA SER A 318 17.62 -13.90 -30.32
C SER A 318 18.56 -12.71 -30.16
N ARG A 319 18.02 -11.51 -29.98
CA ARG A 319 18.81 -10.27 -29.78
C ARG A 319 19.30 -10.08 -28.35
N ASN A 320 18.72 -10.80 -27.39
CA ASN A 320 19.09 -10.74 -25.99
C ASN A 320 19.35 -12.15 -25.43
N PRO A 321 20.34 -12.88 -25.98
CA PRO A 321 20.54 -14.29 -25.65
C PRO A 321 20.81 -14.50 -24.17
N GLY A 322 19.99 -15.33 -23.54
CA GLY A 322 20.15 -15.71 -22.12
C GLY A 322 19.97 -14.58 -21.10
N GLN A 323 19.44 -13.44 -21.53
CA GLN A 323 19.26 -12.29 -20.64
C GLN A 323 17.80 -12.07 -20.19
N ILE A 324 16.82 -12.42 -21.03
CA ILE A 324 15.41 -12.18 -20.73
C ILE A 324 14.87 -13.32 -19.87
N THR A 325 14.31 -12.97 -18.73
CA THR A 325 13.71 -13.93 -17.77
C THR A 325 12.19 -13.88 -17.78
N LYS A 326 11.60 -12.75 -18.20
CA LYS A 326 10.15 -12.56 -18.33
C LYS A 326 9.82 -11.64 -19.49
N VAL A 327 8.72 -11.93 -20.19
CA VAL A 327 8.12 -11.08 -21.22
C VAL A 327 6.64 -10.87 -20.89
N GLU A 328 6.19 -9.64 -20.91
CA GLU A 328 4.77 -9.27 -20.79
C GLU A 328 4.34 -8.55 -22.07
N TRP A 329 3.23 -9.00 -22.68
CA TRP A 329 2.59 -8.31 -23.80
C TRP A 329 1.77 -7.17 -23.27
N LYS A 330 2.08 -5.96 -23.70
CA LYS A 330 1.44 -4.73 -23.27
C LYS A 330 1.14 -3.81 -24.44
N SER A 331 0.24 -2.85 -24.20
CA SER A 331 -0.01 -1.77 -25.15
C SER A 331 -0.27 -0.47 -24.41
N PHE A 332 -0.05 0.62 -25.09
CA PHE A 332 -0.56 1.94 -24.71
C PHE A 332 -1.53 2.42 -25.80
N GLY A 333 -2.82 2.48 -25.48
CA GLY A 333 -3.83 2.56 -26.52
C GLY A 333 -3.73 1.38 -27.48
N SER A 334 -3.45 1.68 -28.75
CA SER A 334 -3.23 0.68 -29.81
C SER A 334 -1.76 0.38 -30.11
N HIS A 335 -0.82 1.05 -29.43
CA HIS A 335 0.62 0.87 -29.64
C HIS A 335 1.13 -0.34 -28.84
N PRO A 336 1.57 -1.44 -29.51
CA PRO A 336 2.01 -2.65 -28.83
C PRO A 336 3.47 -2.53 -28.39
N PHE A 337 3.78 -3.09 -27.23
CA PHE A 337 5.15 -3.21 -26.75
C PHE A 337 5.34 -4.43 -25.85
N TYR A 338 6.58 -4.88 -25.70
CA TYR A 338 6.95 -5.88 -24.72
C TYR A 338 7.57 -5.22 -23.49
N GLN A 339 7.06 -5.54 -22.31
CA GLN A 339 7.78 -5.27 -21.08
C GLN A 339 8.61 -6.50 -20.75
N ILE A 340 9.95 -6.38 -20.82
CA ILE A 340 10.87 -7.47 -20.53
C ILE A 340 11.54 -7.26 -19.17
N GLN A 341 11.82 -8.37 -18.49
CA GLN A 341 12.64 -8.42 -17.30
C GLN A 341 13.96 -9.11 -17.68
N LEU A 342 15.08 -8.49 -17.34
CA LEU A 342 16.40 -9.04 -17.56
C LEU A 342 16.95 -9.75 -16.32
N SER A 343 17.90 -10.64 -16.51
CA SER A 343 18.55 -11.42 -15.44
C SER A 343 19.34 -10.57 -14.44
N ASP A 344 19.76 -9.36 -14.82
CA ASP A 344 20.41 -8.37 -13.95
C ASP A 344 19.42 -7.59 -13.06
N GLY A 345 18.10 -7.84 -13.22
CA GLY A 345 17.04 -7.17 -12.50
C GLY A 345 16.50 -5.91 -13.18
N GLU A 346 17.07 -5.51 -14.33
CA GLU A 346 16.57 -4.38 -15.11
C GLU A 346 15.26 -4.75 -15.83
N SER A 347 14.30 -3.82 -15.87
CA SER A 347 13.09 -3.94 -16.68
C SER A 347 13.13 -2.93 -17.81
N ARG A 348 12.87 -3.40 -19.03
CA ARG A 348 12.84 -2.55 -20.26
C ARG A 348 11.52 -2.73 -20.99
N CYS A 349 11.08 -1.66 -21.66
CA CYS A 349 9.97 -1.73 -22.61
C CYS A 349 10.52 -1.62 -24.04
N ILE A 350 10.12 -2.56 -24.88
CA ILE A 350 10.59 -2.69 -26.26
C ILE A 350 9.38 -2.49 -27.17
N ASP A 351 9.50 -1.56 -28.11
CA ASP A 351 8.48 -1.34 -29.12
C ASP A 351 8.28 -2.63 -29.96
N ALA A 352 7.04 -3.08 -30.04
CA ALA A 352 6.66 -4.28 -30.78
C ALA A 352 5.92 -3.96 -32.09
N SER A 353 5.72 -2.69 -32.42
CA SER A 353 5.03 -2.27 -33.64
C SER A 353 5.89 -2.43 -34.91
N VAL A 354 7.21 -2.53 -34.75
CA VAL A 354 8.18 -2.61 -35.86
C VAL A 354 8.87 -3.97 -35.86
N PRO A 355 8.86 -4.72 -37.00
CA PRO A 355 9.33 -6.12 -37.02
C PRO A 355 10.85 -6.27 -36.94
N GLN A 356 11.61 -5.23 -37.28
CA GLN A 356 13.05 -5.40 -37.53
C GLN A 356 13.95 -4.80 -36.45
N VAL A 357 13.47 -3.95 -35.59
CA VAL A 357 14.29 -3.21 -34.62
C VAL A 357 13.66 -3.31 -33.22
N ALA A 358 14.43 -3.86 -32.28
CA ALA A 358 14.04 -3.84 -30.87
C ALA A 358 14.44 -2.50 -30.22
N GLU A 359 13.75 -1.44 -30.59
CA GLU A 359 13.97 -0.11 -30.01
C GLU A 359 13.28 -0.02 -28.64
N LYS A 360 13.86 0.81 -27.78
CA LYS A 360 13.18 1.15 -26.50
C LYS A 360 11.90 1.91 -26.80
N LEU A 361 10.84 1.57 -26.06
CA LEU A 361 9.58 2.29 -26.15
C LEU A 361 9.78 3.76 -25.84
N TYR A 362 9.23 4.62 -26.68
CA TYR A 362 9.07 6.04 -26.39
C TYR A 362 7.73 6.53 -26.94
N LEU A 363 6.79 6.81 -26.06
CA LEU A 363 5.48 7.37 -26.40
C LEU A 363 5.60 8.87 -26.61
N ASP A 364 5.34 9.33 -27.81
CA ASP A 364 5.40 10.75 -28.12
C ASP A 364 4.15 11.52 -27.66
N SER A 365 4.21 12.84 -27.77
CA SER A 365 3.14 13.72 -27.31
C SER A 365 1.83 13.54 -28.09
N ALA A 366 1.89 13.18 -29.38
CA ALA A 366 0.73 13.00 -30.23
C ALA A 366 0.00 11.70 -29.89
N GLU A 367 0.72 10.61 -29.68
CA GLU A 367 0.16 9.33 -29.24
C GLU A 367 -0.53 9.45 -27.89
N VAL A 368 0.19 10.03 -26.92
CA VAL A 368 -0.34 10.20 -25.55
C VAL A 368 -1.59 11.08 -25.56
N ARG A 369 -1.59 12.16 -26.33
CA ARG A 369 -2.75 13.03 -26.52
C ARG A 369 -3.93 12.25 -27.09
N THR A 370 -3.72 11.54 -28.22
CA THR A 370 -4.78 10.79 -28.91
C THR A 370 -5.46 9.79 -27.97
N VAL A 371 -4.69 9.07 -27.19
CA VAL A 371 -5.24 8.09 -26.24
C VAL A 371 -6.07 8.76 -25.14
N VAL A 372 -5.59 9.88 -24.58
CA VAL A 372 -6.35 10.58 -23.53
C VAL A 372 -7.60 11.28 -24.09
N GLU A 373 -7.54 11.85 -25.29
CA GLU A 373 -8.71 12.41 -25.99
C GLU A 373 -9.77 11.36 -26.29
N ALA A 374 -9.37 10.12 -26.61
CA ALA A 374 -10.31 9.00 -26.78
C ALA A 374 -11.02 8.62 -25.47
N VAL A 375 -10.36 8.75 -24.33
CA VAL A 375 -10.98 8.54 -23.01
C VAL A 375 -11.91 9.72 -22.65
N HIS A 376 -11.61 10.90 -23.14
CA HIS A 376 -12.29 12.15 -22.81
C HIS A 376 -12.88 12.86 -24.06
N PRO A 377 -13.81 12.24 -24.78
CA PRO A 377 -14.33 12.79 -26.03
C PRO A 377 -15.02 14.14 -25.81
N GLY A 378 -14.58 15.15 -26.55
CA GLY A 378 -15.13 16.51 -26.51
C GLY A 378 -14.66 17.38 -25.34
N GLU A 379 -13.75 16.88 -24.51
CA GLU A 379 -13.15 17.64 -23.41
C GLU A 379 -11.79 18.25 -23.85
N GLY A 380 -11.45 19.43 -23.37
CA GLY A 380 -10.17 20.07 -23.69
C GLY A 380 -9.01 19.35 -23.00
N VAL A 381 -7.95 19.04 -23.77
CA VAL A 381 -6.75 18.34 -23.26
C VAL A 381 -5.53 19.22 -23.42
N SER A 382 -4.83 19.52 -22.32
CA SER A 382 -3.52 20.17 -22.31
C SER A 382 -2.45 19.19 -21.86
N LEU A 383 -1.29 19.21 -22.55
CA LEU A 383 -0.19 18.28 -22.35
C LEU A 383 1.13 19.05 -22.18
N SER A 384 1.92 18.61 -21.22
CA SER A 384 3.28 19.15 -20.97
C SER A 384 4.22 18.02 -20.52
N LEU A 385 5.48 18.10 -20.89
CA LEU A 385 6.52 17.23 -20.35
C LEU A 385 6.93 17.77 -18.97
N MET A 386 6.87 16.93 -17.95
CA MET A 386 7.18 17.27 -16.57
C MET A 386 8.50 16.62 -16.16
N GLU A 387 9.48 17.44 -15.82
CA GLU A 387 10.85 17.03 -15.45
C GLU A 387 11.07 17.03 -13.92
N GLU A 388 10.14 17.61 -13.16
CA GLU A 388 10.18 17.68 -11.71
C GLU A 388 8.90 17.13 -11.10
N TYR A 389 8.98 16.57 -9.90
CA TYR A 389 7.80 16.13 -9.16
C TYR A 389 6.86 17.29 -8.84
N ASP A 390 5.57 17.03 -8.86
CA ASP A 390 4.53 17.95 -8.37
C ASP A 390 3.87 17.45 -7.08
N SER A 391 2.74 18.06 -6.70
CA SER A 391 2.06 17.72 -5.44
C SER A 391 1.38 16.34 -5.42
N TYR A 392 1.13 15.74 -6.57
CA TYR A 392 0.43 14.45 -6.69
C TYR A 392 1.31 13.35 -7.28
N TYR A 393 2.12 13.70 -8.26
CA TYR A 393 3.17 12.83 -8.77
C TYR A 393 4.44 13.10 -7.96
N LEU A 394 4.51 12.48 -6.79
CA LEU A 394 5.56 12.71 -5.81
C LEU A 394 6.03 11.38 -5.20
N ASP A 395 7.32 11.16 -5.18
CA ASP A 395 7.96 10.10 -4.42
C ASP A 395 9.16 10.60 -3.65
N LEU A 396 9.04 10.69 -2.32
CA LEU A 396 10.14 11.11 -1.43
C LEU A 396 11.35 10.15 -1.45
N LYS A 397 11.23 9.00 -2.13
CA LYS A 397 12.33 8.04 -2.35
C LYS A 397 12.97 8.15 -3.73
N GLY A 398 12.44 9.01 -4.60
CA GLY A 398 12.94 9.22 -5.97
C GLY A 398 12.79 8.01 -6.90
N LYS A 399 11.84 7.11 -6.64
CA LYS A 399 11.63 5.88 -7.45
C LYS A 399 10.67 6.07 -8.63
N LEU A 400 9.88 7.14 -8.63
CA LEU A 400 9.00 7.44 -9.76
C LEU A 400 9.83 8.00 -10.92
N PRO A 401 9.61 7.52 -12.16
CA PRO A 401 10.35 7.99 -13.32
C PRO A 401 10.07 9.45 -13.63
N LEU A 402 11.06 10.13 -14.14
CA LEU A 402 11.02 11.44 -14.77
C LEU A 402 11.95 11.42 -15.99
N PRO A 403 11.65 12.16 -17.07
CA PRO A 403 10.46 12.97 -17.29
C PRO A 403 9.19 12.13 -17.52
N VAL A 404 8.01 12.73 -17.29
CA VAL A 404 6.71 12.13 -17.60
C VAL A 404 5.81 13.13 -18.34
N TRP A 405 4.92 12.62 -19.19
CA TRP A 405 3.85 13.43 -19.77
C TRP A 405 2.80 13.71 -18.71
N LYS A 406 2.57 14.99 -18.44
CA LYS A 406 1.47 15.47 -17.60
C LYS A 406 0.35 15.98 -18.50
N ILE A 407 -0.80 15.35 -18.40
CA ILE A 407 -1.99 15.67 -19.19
C ILE A 407 -3.08 16.16 -18.24
N GLN A 408 -3.61 17.34 -18.51
CA GLN A 408 -4.72 17.93 -17.77
C GLN A 408 -5.94 17.97 -18.68
N VAL A 409 -7.06 17.49 -18.17
CA VAL A 409 -8.35 17.49 -18.87
C VAL A 409 -9.24 18.58 -18.28
N ASP A 410 -9.76 19.45 -19.15
CA ASP A 410 -10.68 20.52 -18.76
C ASP A 410 -12.09 19.97 -18.62
N ASN A 411 -12.35 19.37 -17.46
CA ASN A 411 -13.64 18.83 -17.10
C ASN A 411 -13.97 19.10 -15.63
N LYS A 412 -15.20 18.77 -15.20
CA LYS A 412 -15.67 19.00 -13.83
C LYS A 412 -14.83 18.26 -12.78
N ASP A 413 -14.29 17.10 -13.12
CA ASP A 413 -13.50 16.27 -12.21
C ASP A 413 -12.02 16.66 -12.20
N ARG A 414 -11.59 17.58 -13.09
CA ARG A 414 -10.20 18.06 -13.21
C ARG A 414 -9.21 16.89 -13.28
N ASN A 415 -9.47 15.96 -14.21
CA ASN A 415 -8.65 14.79 -14.42
C ASN A 415 -7.24 15.19 -14.81
N VAL A 416 -6.26 14.51 -14.21
CA VAL A 416 -4.83 14.67 -14.54
C VAL A 416 -4.23 13.28 -14.68
N TYR A 417 -3.48 13.09 -15.76
CA TYR A 417 -2.72 11.86 -16.02
C TYR A 417 -1.23 12.17 -16.00
N TYR A 418 -0.45 11.26 -15.45
CA TYR A 418 1.01 11.24 -15.51
C TYR A 418 1.41 9.95 -16.19
N ILE A 419 2.02 10.04 -17.36
CA ILE A 419 2.34 8.90 -18.22
C ILE A 419 3.83 8.89 -18.45
N ASP A 420 4.47 7.79 -18.08
CA ASP A 420 5.88 7.55 -18.35
C ASP A 420 6.04 7.18 -19.85
N PRO A 421 6.76 8.00 -20.63
CA PRO A 421 6.93 7.75 -22.07
C PRO A 421 7.69 6.46 -22.38
N CYS A 422 8.54 5.99 -21.46
CA CYS A 422 9.39 4.83 -21.66
C CYS A 422 8.78 3.50 -21.24
N SER A 423 7.65 3.52 -20.50
CA SER A 423 7.01 2.31 -20.00
C SER A 423 5.50 2.26 -20.21
N GLY A 424 4.88 3.37 -20.62
CA GLY A 424 3.43 3.50 -20.69
C GLY A 424 2.72 3.46 -19.33
N ASN A 425 3.48 3.33 -18.23
CA ASN A 425 2.88 3.32 -16.90
C ASN A 425 2.22 4.66 -16.60
N SER A 426 0.99 4.61 -16.12
CA SER A 426 0.20 5.81 -15.86
C SER A 426 -0.25 5.91 -14.41
N ARG A 427 -0.39 7.15 -13.96
CA ARG A 427 -1.10 7.51 -12.73
C ARG A 427 -2.13 8.55 -13.05
N SER A 428 -3.34 8.38 -12.54
CA SER A 428 -4.42 9.34 -12.76
C SER A 428 -4.94 9.88 -11.44
N PHE A 429 -5.33 11.15 -11.47
CA PHE A 429 -6.00 11.82 -10.36
C PHE A 429 -7.19 12.62 -10.89
N ASN A 430 -8.29 12.55 -10.18
CA ASN A 430 -9.44 13.44 -10.31
C ASN A 430 -9.65 14.20 -8.99
N THR A 431 -10.66 15.05 -8.89
CA THR A 431 -10.94 15.81 -7.66
C THR A 431 -11.09 14.91 -6.45
N HIS A 432 -11.79 13.77 -6.58
CA HIS A 432 -12.00 12.81 -5.49
C HIS A 432 -10.67 12.18 -5.02
N SER A 433 -9.90 11.60 -5.95
CA SER A 433 -8.64 10.94 -5.63
C SER A 433 -7.54 11.92 -5.16
N LYS A 434 -7.58 13.18 -5.61
CA LYS A 434 -6.71 14.25 -5.08
C LYS A 434 -7.00 14.50 -3.60
N TRP A 435 -8.25 14.60 -3.20
CA TRP A 435 -8.62 14.75 -1.79
C TRP A 435 -8.25 13.51 -0.98
N GLN A 436 -8.51 12.31 -1.49
CA GLN A 436 -8.12 11.07 -0.82
C GLN A 436 -6.59 10.98 -0.63
N PHE A 437 -5.82 11.39 -1.65
CA PHE A 437 -4.36 11.48 -1.57
C PHE A 437 -3.93 12.46 -0.49
N GLN A 438 -4.49 13.67 -0.46
CA GLN A 438 -4.13 14.68 0.54
C GLN A 438 -4.50 14.25 1.95
N LEU A 439 -5.68 13.68 2.15
CA LEU A 439 -6.10 13.19 3.46
C LEU A 439 -5.19 12.09 3.98
N TYR A 440 -4.85 11.09 3.16
CA TYR A 440 -4.04 9.97 3.62
C TYR A 440 -2.54 10.24 3.44
N GLN A 441 -2.06 10.47 2.22
CA GLN A 441 -0.63 10.65 1.97
C GLN A 441 -0.11 11.98 2.50
N GLY A 442 -0.91 13.06 2.38
CA GLY A 442 -0.57 14.37 2.92
C GLY A 442 -0.58 14.38 4.44
N PHE A 443 -1.74 14.24 5.08
CA PHE A 443 -1.84 14.42 6.52
C PHE A 443 -1.29 13.25 7.33
N HIS A 444 -1.41 12.00 6.87
CA HIS A 444 -0.91 10.86 7.63
C HIS A 444 0.60 10.65 7.48
N SER A 445 1.11 10.76 6.26
CA SER A 445 2.51 10.47 5.94
C SER A 445 3.33 11.71 5.64
N LEU A 446 2.76 12.91 5.70
CA LEU A 446 3.39 14.21 5.36
C LEU A 446 4.10 14.19 4.00
N ARG A 447 3.49 13.52 3.00
CA ARG A 447 4.01 13.49 1.64
C ARG A 447 3.66 14.79 0.91
N TYR A 448 4.45 15.81 1.17
CA TYR A 448 4.33 17.13 0.54
C TYR A 448 5.57 17.44 -0.29
N LYS A 449 5.42 18.16 -1.41
CA LYS A 449 6.53 18.62 -2.27
C LYS A 449 7.60 19.36 -1.48
N LEU A 450 7.26 20.02 -0.37
CA LEU A 450 8.20 20.67 0.54
C LEU A 450 9.35 19.75 1.01
N PHE A 451 9.08 18.45 1.11
CA PHE A 451 10.05 17.44 1.56
C PHE A 451 10.73 16.69 0.41
N ASP A 452 10.48 17.08 -0.84
CA ASP A 452 11.16 16.52 -2.00
C ASP A 452 12.67 16.77 -1.90
N GLY A 453 13.47 15.71 -2.06
CA GLY A 453 14.92 15.74 -1.83
C GLY A 453 15.37 16.01 -0.38
N ARG A 454 14.42 16.22 0.58
CA ARG A 454 14.72 16.62 1.96
C ARG A 454 14.26 15.57 2.98
N ARG A 455 14.57 14.31 2.74
CA ARG A 455 14.15 13.17 3.61
C ARG A 455 14.53 13.36 5.07
N GLY A 456 15.72 13.96 5.36
CA GLY A 456 16.15 14.24 6.73
C GLY A 456 15.20 15.21 7.45
N ALA A 457 14.81 16.31 6.79
CA ALA A 457 13.86 17.27 7.34
C ALA A 457 12.48 16.62 7.59
N TRP A 458 11.99 15.82 6.65
CA TRP A 458 10.77 15.05 6.81
C TRP A 458 10.84 14.14 8.05
N THR A 459 11.94 13.40 8.21
CA THR A 459 12.16 12.51 9.35
C THR A 459 12.11 13.26 10.67
N VAL A 460 12.80 14.40 10.77
CA VAL A 460 12.80 15.23 12.00
C VAL A 460 11.39 15.72 12.34
N VAL A 461 10.65 16.23 11.35
CA VAL A 461 9.27 16.69 11.56
C VAL A 461 8.37 15.53 12.03
N MET A 462 8.47 14.36 11.39
CA MET A 462 7.72 13.17 11.82
C MET A 462 8.05 12.78 13.27
N TRP A 463 9.32 12.76 13.67
CA TRP A 463 9.73 12.48 15.04
C TRP A 463 9.14 13.48 16.04
N VAL A 464 9.23 14.76 15.77
CA VAL A 464 8.70 15.82 16.66
C VAL A 464 7.19 15.64 16.87
N LEU A 465 6.45 15.41 15.79
CA LEU A 465 4.99 15.25 15.86
C LEU A 465 4.58 13.95 16.57
N LEU A 466 5.26 12.83 16.26
CA LEU A 466 4.98 11.53 16.87
C LEU A 466 5.33 11.53 18.37
N LEU A 467 6.46 12.11 18.76
CA LEU A 467 6.84 12.26 20.18
C LEU A 467 5.89 13.19 20.91
N GLY A 468 5.45 14.29 20.29
CA GLY A 468 4.43 15.18 20.84
C GLY A 468 3.11 14.45 21.08
N GLY A 469 2.64 13.68 20.10
CA GLY A 469 1.45 12.84 20.24
C GLY A 469 1.59 11.75 21.30
N ALA A 470 2.72 11.07 21.34
CA ALA A 470 3.03 10.07 22.37
C ALA A 470 3.02 10.70 23.78
N PHE A 471 3.57 11.90 23.94
CA PHE A 471 3.57 12.60 25.21
C PHE A 471 2.17 13.01 25.66
N VAL A 472 1.33 13.52 24.77
CA VAL A 472 -0.09 13.81 25.05
C VAL A 472 -0.81 12.54 25.52
N SER A 473 -0.62 11.44 24.79
CA SER A 473 -1.23 10.15 25.09
C SER A 473 -0.74 9.59 26.42
N LEU A 474 0.55 9.67 26.72
CA LEU A 474 1.16 9.26 27.99
C LEU A 474 0.55 10.05 29.17
N THR A 475 0.44 11.37 29.02
CA THR A 475 -0.21 12.19 30.07
C THR A 475 -1.69 11.83 30.22
N GLY A 476 -2.37 11.46 29.13
CA GLY A 476 -3.73 10.93 29.14
C GLY A 476 -3.83 9.62 29.92
N VAL A 477 -2.93 8.67 29.70
CA VAL A 477 -2.83 7.40 30.47
C VAL A 477 -2.68 7.68 31.96
N VAL A 478 -1.74 8.55 32.32
CA VAL A 478 -1.51 8.90 33.76
C VAL A 478 -2.76 9.49 34.40
N LEU A 479 -3.47 10.37 33.68
CA LEU A 479 -4.70 10.98 34.19
C LEU A 479 -5.85 9.96 34.25
N GLY A 480 -5.94 9.06 33.27
CA GLY A 480 -6.92 7.96 33.24
C GLY A 480 -6.72 7.00 34.42
N VAL A 481 -5.50 6.54 34.67
CA VAL A 481 -5.17 5.69 35.81
C VAL A 481 -5.56 6.38 37.15
N LYS A 482 -5.19 7.66 37.32
CA LYS A 482 -5.58 8.43 38.50
C LYS A 482 -7.09 8.55 38.63
N TYR A 483 -7.82 8.63 37.54
CA TYR A 483 -9.29 8.67 37.57
C TYR A 483 -9.87 7.34 38.01
N VAL A 484 -9.43 6.24 37.46
CA VAL A 484 -9.87 4.87 37.81
C VAL A 484 -9.61 4.59 39.31
N ILE A 485 -8.39 4.86 39.80
CA ILE A 485 -8.06 4.69 41.24
C ILE A 485 -9.00 5.48 42.13
N ARG A 486 -9.37 6.74 41.77
CA ARG A 486 -10.31 7.54 42.56
C ARG A 486 -11.70 6.93 42.56
N LEU A 487 -12.16 6.33 41.45
CA LEU A 487 -13.47 5.67 41.42
C LEU A 487 -13.52 4.49 42.39
N PHE A 488 -12.48 3.64 42.38
CA PHE A 488 -12.40 2.51 43.31
C PHE A 488 -12.35 2.95 44.78
N ARG A 489 -11.55 3.97 45.10
CA ARG A 489 -11.47 4.51 46.46
C ARG A 489 -12.81 5.09 46.93
N ARG A 490 -13.58 5.74 46.03
CA ARG A 490 -14.92 6.26 46.39
C ARG A 490 -15.92 5.13 46.61
N LYS A 491 -15.87 4.06 45.81
CA LYS A 491 -16.75 2.89 45.96
C LYS A 491 -16.48 2.18 47.30
N ARG A 492 -15.20 1.98 47.64
CA ARG A 492 -14.80 1.38 48.93
C ARG A 492 -15.31 2.19 50.13
N ARG A 493 -15.09 3.52 50.12
CA ARG A 493 -15.57 4.41 51.21
C ARG A 493 -17.09 4.46 51.35
N LYS A 494 -17.87 4.15 50.32
CA LYS A 494 -19.32 4.02 50.43
C LYS A 494 -19.68 2.70 51.10
N ARG A 495 -19.05 1.62 50.70
CA ARG A 495 -19.28 0.29 51.28
C ARG A 495 -18.88 0.20 52.76
N ASP A 496 -17.83 0.93 53.15
CA ASP A 496 -17.38 0.99 54.55
C ASP A 496 -18.29 1.87 55.44
N LYS A 497 -19.29 2.53 54.86
CA LYS A 497 -20.30 3.38 55.58
C LYS A 497 -21.70 2.78 55.56
N GLU A 498 -21.97 1.78 54.76
CA GLU A 498 -23.18 0.93 54.75
C GLU A 498 -22.94 -0.30 55.63
#